data_73cbe3149a9a480b57284894171350ad
#
_entry.id   73cbe3149a9a480b57284894171350ad
#
_cell.length_a   1.000
_cell.length_b   1.000
_cell.length_c   1.000
_cell.angle_alpha   90.00
_cell.angle_beta   90.00
_cell.angle_gamma   90.00
#
_symmetry.space_group_name_H-M   'P 1'
#
loop_
_entity.id
_entity.type
_entity.pdbx_description
1 polymer ?
#
loop_
_entity_poly.entity_id
_entity_poly.type
_entity_poly.pdbx_seq_one_letter_code
_entity_poly.pdbx_strand_id
1 'polypeptide(L)'
;MIERTKTIIKGAAEMHDCTFEITKQGETPAGRISDDLAREVQSIIEPLGIFKEVPFDYSGGGSEDCAYFLNRVIDRGGRATYMVLGSAIKAPHHNPLFDIDEEDMLNGIVALGTIATHYLK
;
A
#
# COMPACT_ATOMS: atom_id res chain seq x y z
N MET A 1 -2.80 -2.81 -19.03
CA MET A 1 -1.90 -3.97 -18.83
C MET A 1 -2.60 -5.29 -19.17
N ILE A 2 -3.72 -5.65 -18.54
CA ILE A 2 -4.45 -6.93 -18.69
C ILE A 2 -4.75 -7.28 -20.16
N GLU A 3 -5.35 -6.38 -20.93
CA GLU A 3 -5.70 -6.64 -22.34
C GLU A 3 -4.47 -6.91 -23.20
N ARG A 4 -3.36 -6.22 -22.93
CA ARG A 4 -2.09 -6.48 -23.64
C ARG A 4 -1.51 -7.84 -23.30
N THR A 5 -1.63 -8.27 -22.05
CA THR A 5 -1.22 -9.63 -21.62
C THR A 5 -2.04 -10.70 -22.34
N LYS A 6 -3.36 -10.54 -22.42
CA LYS A 6 -4.23 -11.46 -23.17
C LYS A 6 -3.85 -11.55 -24.65
N THR A 7 -3.54 -10.41 -25.28
CA THR A 7 -3.09 -10.36 -26.68
C THR A 7 -1.79 -11.13 -26.87
N ILE A 8 -0.83 -10.98 -25.95
CA ILE A 8 0.46 -11.69 -26.02
C ILE A 8 0.25 -13.20 -25.86
N ILE A 9 -0.56 -13.62 -24.87
CA ILE A 9 -0.86 -15.04 -24.65
C ILE A 9 -1.53 -15.65 -25.89
N LYS A 10 -2.51 -14.94 -26.46
CA LYS A 10 -3.18 -15.38 -27.70
C LYS A 10 -2.19 -15.56 -28.84
N GLY A 11 -1.34 -14.56 -29.08
CA GLY A 11 -0.34 -14.65 -30.14
C GLY A 11 0.65 -15.79 -29.93
N ALA A 12 1.10 -16.03 -28.70
CA ALA A 12 1.97 -17.15 -28.38
C ALA A 12 1.30 -18.50 -28.62
N ALA A 13 0.03 -18.65 -28.24
CA ALA A 13 -0.72 -19.88 -28.49
C ALA A 13 -0.91 -20.15 -29.99
N GLU A 14 -1.25 -19.12 -30.77
CA GLU A 14 -1.40 -19.22 -32.24
C GLU A 14 -0.08 -19.63 -32.92
N MET A 15 1.05 -19.09 -32.45
CA MET A 15 2.37 -19.46 -33.00
C MET A 15 2.75 -20.93 -32.80
N HIS A 16 2.14 -21.61 -31.86
CA HIS A 16 2.43 -22.99 -31.50
C HIS A 16 1.24 -23.95 -31.69
N ASP A 17 0.23 -23.55 -32.45
CA ASP A 17 -1.00 -24.30 -32.70
C ASP A 17 -1.65 -24.86 -31.41
N CYS A 18 -1.56 -24.05 -30.34
CA CYS A 18 -2.11 -24.39 -29.03
C CYS A 18 -3.42 -23.65 -28.73
N THR A 19 -4.25 -24.24 -27.90
CA THR A 19 -5.40 -23.57 -27.29
C THR A 19 -5.03 -23.10 -25.90
N PHE A 20 -5.72 -22.06 -25.40
CA PHE A 20 -5.50 -21.55 -24.05
C PHE A 20 -6.82 -21.13 -23.39
N GLU A 21 -6.81 -21.13 -22.09
CA GLU A 21 -7.86 -20.57 -21.24
C GLU A 21 -7.25 -19.60 -20.25
N ILE A 22 -7.94 -18.48 -19.99
CA ILE A 22 -7.52 -17.50 -18.99
C ILE A 22 -8.60 -17.41 -17.93
N THR A 23 -8.28 -17.83 -16.71
CA THR A 23 -9.14 -17.67 -15.54
C THR A 23 -8.62 -16.54 -14.67
N LYS A 24 -9.44 -15.51 -14.45
CA LYS A 24 -9.13 -14.41 -13.53
C LYS A 24 -9.52 -14.82 -12.12
N GLN A 25 -8.54 -14.93 -11.22
CA GLN A 25 -8.78 -15.31 -9.82
C GLN A 25 -8.88 -14.10 -8.89
N GLY A 26 -8.33 -12.97 -9.27
CA GLY A 26 -8.40 -11.71 -8.51
C GLY A 26 -7.65 -10.58 -9.20
N GLU A 27 -7.87 -9.39 -8.74
CA GLU A 27 -7.11 -8.20 -9.14
C GLU A 27 -7.17 -7.16 -8.04
N THR A 28 -6.17 -6.28 -8.02
CA THR A 28 -6.13 -5.08 -7.19
C THR A 28 -5.83 -3.89 -8.09
N PRO A 29 -6.56 -2.78 -7.96
CA PRO A 29 -6.26 -1.58 -8.73
C PRO A 29 -4.95 -0.95 -8.26
N ALA A 30 -4.35 -0.10 -9.08
CA ALA A 30 -3.28 0.78 -8.61
C ALA A 30 -3.84 1.70 -7.52
N GLY A 31 -3.20 1.73 -6.37
CA GLY A 31 -3.54 2.65 -5.29
C GLY A 31 -3.17 4.08 -5.66
N ARG A 32 -4.04 5.03 -5.33
CA ARG A 32 -3.78 6.46 -5.43
C ARG A 32 -3.67 7.03 -4.03
N ILE A 33 -2.80 8.00 -3.86
CA ILE A 33 -2.66 8.77 -2.63
C ILE A 33 -2.79 10.26 -2.94
N SER A 34 -3.10 11.04 -1.91
CA SER A 34 -3.09 12.51 -1.96
C SER A 34 -1.75 12.98 -1.40
N ASP A 35 -0.87 13.46 -2.26
CA ASP A 35 0.48 13.88 -1.89
C ASP A 35 0.47 15.00 -0.85
N ASP A 36 -0.48 15.92 -0.94
CA ASP A 36 -0.67 17.00 0.02
C ASP A 36 -1.01 16.44 1.42
N LEU A 37 -1.92 15.45 1.50
CA LEU A 37 -2.26 14.79 2.75
C LEU A 37 -1.07 13.99 3.30
N ALA A 38 -0.32 13.31 2.44
CA ALA A 38 0.85 12.56 2.87
C ALA A 38 1.91 13.48 3.51
N ARG A 39 2.16 14.65 2.91
CA ARG A 39 3.09 15.65 3.47
C ARG A 39 2.56 16.26 4.76
N GLU A 40 1.27 16.52 4.85
CA GLU A 40 0.62 17.00 6.07
C GLU A 40 0.79 15.99 7.20
N VAL A 41 0.50 14.71 6.96
CA VAL A 41 0.68 13.62 7.91
C VAL A 41 2.16 13.47 8.31
N GLN A 42 3.09 13.53 7.37
CA GLN A 42 4.52 13.54 7.66
C GLN A 42 4.89 14.65 8.64
N SER A 43 4.42 15.88 8.40
CA SER A 43 4.70 17.04 9.26
C SER A 43 4.10 16.93 10.66
N ILE A 44 3.04 16.14 10.84
CA ILE A 44 2.42 15.84 12.14
C ILE A 44 3.23 14.80 12.91
N ILE A 45 3.76 13.79 12.21
CA ILE A 45 4.43 12.64 12.83
C ILE A 45 5.90 12.92 13.12
N GLU A 46 6.61 13.58 12.21
CA GLU A 46 8.05 13.80 12.31
C GLU A 46 8.49 14.47 13.63
N PRO A 47 7.77 15.50 14.15
CA PRO A 47 8.12 16.13 15.43
C PRO A 47 7.96 15.24 16.67
N LEU A 48 7.28 14.11 16.56
CA LEU A 48 7.13 13.18 17.68
C LEU A 48 8.46 12.54 18.09
N GLY A 49 9.43 12.45 17.16
CA GLY A 49 10.75 11.90 17.43
C GLY A 49 10.78 10.42 17.81
N ILE A 50 9.68 9.70 17.60
CA ILE A 50 9.54 8.27 17.94
C ILE A 50 9.99 7.36 16.81
N PHE A 51 10.14 7.88 15.60
CA PHE A 51 10.62 7.15 14.43
C PHE A 51 12.02 7.62 14.05
N LYS A 52 12.85 6.70 13.62
CA LYS A 52 14.20 7.01 13.13
C LYS A 52 14.15 7.86 11.85
N GLU A 53 13.19 7.56 10.99
CA GLU A 53 12.97 8.22 9.71
C GLU A 53 11.48 8.26 9.41
N VAL A 54 11.01 9.34 8.80
CA VAL A 54 9.63 9.51 8.31
C VAL A 54 9.71 9.92 6.84
N PRO A 55 10.08 9.00 5.92
CA PRO A 55 10.19 9.32 4.51
C PRO A 55 8.81 9.63 3.92
N PHE A 56 8.76 10.60 3.00
CA PHE A 56 7.54 10.96 2.28
C PHE A 56 7.13 9.87 1.28
N ASP A 57 8.11 9.28 0.61
CA ASP A 57 7.88 8.29 -0.44
C ASP A 57 8.47 6.94 -0.03
N TYR A 58 7.66 5.92 -0.17
CA TYR A 58 8.06 4.54 0.03
C TYR A 58 7.64 3.72 -1.19
N SER A 59 8.59 3.48 -2.07
CA SER A 59 8.37 2.67 -3.28
C SER A 59 8.46 1.17 -2.99
N GLY A 60 7.70 0.70 -2.03
CA GLY A 60 7.74 -0.67 -1.52
C GLY A 60 7.20 -1.76 -2.45
N GLY A 61 6.81 -1.43 -3.65
CA GLY A 61 6.41 -2.35 -4.72
C GLY A 61 5.54 -3.54 -4.27
N GLY A 62 4.23 -3.40 -4.26
CA GLY A 62 3.31 -4.46 -3.92
C GLY A 62 1.89 -4.13 -4.36
N SER A 63 1.01 -5.12 -4.31
CA SER A 63 -0.43 -4.89 -4.47
C SER A 63 -1.09 -5.02 -3.10
N GLU A 64 -1.87 -4.01 -2.75
CA GLU A 64 -2.55 -3.94 -1.47
C GLU A 64 -4.05 -3.74 -1.66
N ASP A 65 -4.84 -4.50 -0.94
CA ASP A 65 -6.30 -4.39 -0.99
C ASP A 65 -6.82 -3.02 -0.51
N CYS A 66 -6.04 -2.34 0.32
CA CYS A 66 -6.34 -0.97 0.74
C CYS A 66 -6.45 0.02 -0.43
N ALA A 67 -5.90 -0.30 -1.61
CA ALA A 67 -6.06 0.50 -2.82
C ALA A 67 -7.54 0.73 -3.17
N TYR A 68 -8.43 -0.20 -2.87
CA TYR A 68 -9.88 -0.02 -3.05
C TYR A 68 -10.43 1.08 -2.16
N PHE A 69 -10.02 1.13 -0.89
CA PHE A 69 -10.48 2.15 0.05
C PHE A 69 -9.94 3.53 -0.32
N LEU A 70 -8.65 3.63 -0.60
CA LEU A 70 -7.98 4.87 -1.00
C LEU A 70 -8.66 5.47 -2.23
N ASN A 71 -8.79 4.66 -3.29
CA ASN A 71 -9.40 5.09 -4.53
C ASN A 71 -10.85 5.53 -4.33
N ARG A 72 -11.63 4.79 -3.52
CA ARG A 72 -13.03 5.15 -3.24
C ARG A 72 -13.17 6.49 -2.52
N VAL A 73 -12.27 6.80 -1.58
CA VAL A 73 -12.26 8.10 -0.90
C VAL A 73 -11.94 9.22 -1.90
N ILE A 74 -10.90 9.04 -2.71
CA ILE A 74 -10.46 10.03 -3.69
C ILE A 74 -11.51 10.24 -4.78
N ASP A 75 -12.15 9.17 -5.27
CA ASP A 75 -13.23 9.26 -6.27
C ASP A 75 -14.46 10.01 -5.78
N ARG A 76 -14.63 10.12 -4.47
CA ARG A 76 -15.70 10.90 -3.82
C ARG A 76 -15.27 12.32 -3.44
N GLY A 77 -14.11 12.77 -3.89
CA GLY A 77 -13.57 14.10 -3.62
C GLY A 77 -12.88 14.25 -2.27
N GLY A 78 -12.65 13.13 -1.55
CA GLY A 78 -11.87 13.13 -0.32
C GLY A 78 -10.36 13.01 -0.58
N ARG A 79 -9.58 13.14 0.48
CA ARG A 79 -8.14 12.87 0.47
C ARG A 79 -7.83 11.56 1.19
N ALA A 80 -6.90 10.80 0.66
CA ALA A 80 -6.46 9.55 1.27
C ALA A 80 -4.95 9.39 1.14
N THR A 81 -4.32 8.78 2.13
CA THR A 81 -2.92 8.39 2.09
C THR A 81 -2.72 7.03 2.76
N TYR A 82 -1.56 6.46 2.55
CA TYR A 82 -1.17 5.17 3.10
C TYR A 82 0.14 5.32 3.87
N MET A 83 0.21 4.73 5.05
CA MET A 83 1.40 4.76 5.89
C MET A 83 1.88 3.32 6.12
N VAL A 84 3.18 3.12 6.07
CA VAL A 84 3.82 1.87 6.46
C VAL A 84 4.57 2.10 7.76
N LEU A 85 4.22 1.35 8.79
CA LEU A 85 4.96 1.31 10.02
C LEU A 85 6.09 0.28 9.88
N GLY A 86 7.33 0.75 9.91
CA GLY A 86 8.50 -0.11 9.91
C GLY A 86 8.69 -0.80 11.27
N SER A 87 9.08 -2.06 11.23
CA SER A 87 9.46 -2.84 12.40
C SER A 87 10.69 -3.70 12.10
N ALA A 88 11.39 -4.16 13.14
CA ALA A 88 12.46 -5.13 13.01
C ALA A 88 11.85 -6.51 12.72
N ILE A 89 11.68 -6.83 11.46
CA ILE A 89 11.10 -8.12 11.03
C ILE A 89 12.16 -9.22 10.99
N LYS A 90 11.81 -10.41 11.51
CA LYS A 90 12.71 -11.58 11.52
C LYS A 90 12.74 -12.31 10.17
N ALA A 91 11.67 -12.22 9.40
CA ALA A 91 11.55 -12.82 8.08
C ALA A 91 10.67 -11.93 7.18
N PRO A 92 10.78 -12.03 5.84
CA PRO A 92 9.97 -11.23 4.93
C PRO A 92 8.47 -11.57 5.06
N HIS A 93 7.62 -10.67 4.55
CA HIS A 93 6.17 -10.90 4.43
C HIS A 93 5.87 -12.24 3.74
N HIS A 94 4.77 -12.87 4.10
CA HIS A 94 4.33 -14.19 3.59
C HIS A 94 5.26 -15.36 3.94
N ASN A 95 6.16 -15.20 4.91
CA ASN A 95 7.00 -16.27 5.46
C ASN A 95 6.37 -16.79 6.76
N PRO A 96 6.34 -18.12 7.01
CA PRO A 96 5.83 -18.68 8.27
C PRO A 96 6.53 -18.18 9.53
N LEU A 97 7.76 -17.68 9.40
CA LEU A 97 8.55 -17.13 10.51
C LEU A 97 8.46 -15.60 10.59
N PHE A 98 7.53 -14.98 9.81
CA PHE A 98 7.29 -13.54 9.89
C PHE A 98 6.86 -13.17 11.30
N ASP A 99 7.52 -12.16 11.84
CA ASP A 99 7.26 -11.64 13.18
C ASP A 99 7.68 -10.17 13.24
N ILE A 100 7.06 -9.40 14.09
CA ILE A 100 7.36 -7.98 14.31
C ILE A 100 7.83 -7.77 15.75
N ASP A 101 8.47 -6.64 16.00
CA ASP A 101 8.65 -6.16 17.35
C ASP A 101 7.35 -5.53 17.85
N GLU A 102 6.74 -6.12 18.87
CA GLU A 102 5.44 -5.66 19.40
C GLU A 102 5.53 -4.25 20.02
N GLU A 103 6.70 -3.80 20.46
CA GLU A 103 6.89 -2.44 20.96
C GLU A 103 6.65 -1.39 19.88
N ASP A 104 6.91 -1.72 18.61
CA ASP A 104 6.64 -0.82 17.50
C ASP A 104 5.14 -0.52 17.30
N MET A 105 4.26 -1.39 17.79
CA MET A 105 2.81 -1.12 17.78
C MET A 105 2.44 0.10 18.63
N LEU A 106 3.16 0.37 19.72
CA LEU A 106 2.93 1.57 20.55
C LEU A 106 3.23 2.83 19.76
N ASN A 107 4.29 2.82 18.96
CA ASN A 107 4.63 3.93 18.07
C ASN A 107 3.53 4.18 17.03
N GLY A 108 2.96 3.10 16.47
CA GLY A 108 1.81 3.17 15.56
C GLY A 108 0.57 3.78 16.22
N ILE A 109 0.26 3.39 17.46
CA ILE A 109 -0.87 3.92 18.23
C ILE A 109 -0.66 5.43 18.49
N VAL A 110 0.53 5.84 18.91
CA VAL A 110 0.84 7.25 19.15
C VAL A 110 0.71 8.07 17.86
N ALA A 111 1.25 7.59 16.76
CA ALA A 111 1.17 8.26 15.46
C ALA A 111 -0.30 8.43 15.01
N LEU A 112 -1.07 7.34 14.98
CA LEU A 112 -2.48 7.39 14.57
C LEU A 112 -3.34 8.24 15.51
N GLY A 113 -3.11 8.15 16.83
CA GLY A 113 -3.79 8.98 17.82
C GLY A 113 -3.50 10.47 17.64
N THR A 114 -2.24 10.82 17.34
CA THR A 114 -1.85 12.20 17.08
C THR A 114 -2.52 12.74 15.81
N ILE A 115 -2.51 11.98 14.72
CA ILE A 115 -3.19 12.34 13.48
C ILE A 115 -4.69 12.52 13.72
N ALA A 116 -5.35 11.55 14.37
CA ALA A 116 -6.77 11.63 14.66
C ALA A 116 -7.11 12.88 15.50
N THR A 117 -6.31 13.18 16.52
CA THR A 117 -6.49 14.35 17.37
C THR A 117 -6.28 15.66 16.59
N HIS A 118 -5.40 15.67 15.61
CA HIS A 118 -5.17 16.84 14.75
C HIS A 118 -6.42 17.18 13.93
N TYR A 119 -7.08 16.17 13.34
CA TYR A 119 -8.24 16.36 12.45
C TYR A 119 -9.58 16.45 13.18
N LEU A 120 -9.67 16.06 14.44
CA LEU A 120 -10.91 16.10 15.23
C LEU A 120 -11.06 17.39 16.05
N LYS A 121 -10.16 18.34 15.93
CA LYS A 121 -10.25 19.69 16.49
C LYS A 121 -11.08 20.58 15.58
#